data_0eaccf14e1cfd540eda31e2a2e894bfc
#
_entry.id   0eaccf14e1cfd540eda31e2a2e894bfc
#
_cell.length_a   1.000
_cell.length_b   1.000
_cell.length_c   1.000
_cell.angle_alpha   90.00
_cell.angle_beta   90.00
_cell.angle_gamma   90.00
#
_symmetry.space_group_name_H-M   'P 1'
#
loop_
_entity.id
_entity.type
_entity.pdbx_description
1 polymer ?
#
loop_
_entity_poly.entity_id
_entity_poly.type
_entity_poly.pdbx_seq_one_letter_code
_entity_poly.pdbx_strand_id
1 'polypeptide(L)'
;MAISRNQLVKELEPGLNALFGLEYKRYENQASEVYVTESSDRAFEEEVMLSGFAQARVKPEGSAVTFDQAQETFTARYTMETIALAFAITEEAIEDNLYDRLASRYTKALARSMANTKQVKAVNPLIQGLPSTDGYDSGDGVSLFNTSHPTIAGTFQNTLTTQADLNETSLEQALIDIAALTDERGLKIAAKGVKMIVPSANQFTAERLMKSQGRVGTADNDINAIKSMGMIPQGYRVNNYLTDTDAWYIITDV
;
A
#
# COMPACT_ATOMS: atom_id res chain seq x y z
N MET A 1 38.23 17.56 41.43
CA MET A 1 37.25 16.48 41.18
C MET A 1 37.31 16.16 39.70
N ALA A 2 37.79 15.01 39.32
CA ALA A 2 37.75 14.57 37.93
C ALA A 2 36.37 14.04 37.64
N ILE A 3 35.72 14.61 36.67
CA ILE A 3 34.40 14.11 36.17
C ILE A 3 34.69 12.77 35.49
N SER A 4 34.17 11.68 36.02
CA SER A 4 34.41 10.35 35.46
C SER A 4 33.61 10.22 34.15
N ARG A 5 34.23 9.66 33.11
CA ARG A 5 33.63 9.46 31.78
C ARG A 5 32.32 8.64 31.79
N ASN A 6 32.09 7.81 32.79
CA ASN A 6 30.82 7.08 33.00
C ASN A 6 29.60 8.00 33.22
N GLN A 7 29.78 9.27 33.59
CA GLN A 7 28.71 10.23 33.73
C GLN A 7 28.27 10.85 32.37
N LEU A 8 29.22 10.91 31.43
CA LEU A 8 28.95 11.45 30.06
C LEU A 8 28.12 10.49 29.19
N VAL A 9 28.19 9.19 29.43
CA VAL A 9 27.41 8.19 28.67
C VAL A 9 25.91 8.42 28.81
N LYS A 10 25.44 8.82 29.99
CA LYS A 10 24.01 9.10 30.25
C LYS A 10 23.48 10.36 29.58
N GLU A 11 24.34 11.31 29.26
CA GLU A 11 23.96 12.54 28.52
C GLU A 11 24.02 12.35 27.00
N LEU A 12 24.87 11.45 26.52
CA LEU A 12 25.00 11.13 25.10
C LEU A 12 23.81 10.33 24.56
N GLU A 13 23.24 9.44 25.38
CA GLU A 13 22.10 8.61 24.99
C GLU A 13 20.86 9.43 24.56
N PRO A 14 20.40 10.44 25.32
CA PRO A 14 19.29 11.30 24.89
C PRO A 14 19.58 12.05 23.59
N GLY A 15 20.83 12.49 23.40
CA GLY A 15 21.26 13.19 22.19
C GLY A 15 21.21 12.29 20.95
N LEU A 16 21.66 11.04 21.05
CA LEU A 16 21.61 10.06 19.98
C LEU A 16 20.17 9.64 19.66
N ASN A 17 19.31 9.49 20.67
CA ASN A 17 17.91 9.19 20.49
C ASN A 17 17.16 10.35 19.79
N ALA A 18 17.45 11.59 20.16
CA ALA A 18 16.89 12.76 19.48
C ALA A 18 17.36 12.86 18.04
N LEU A 19 18.65 12.59 17.78
CA LEU A 19 19.21 12.56 16.42
C LEU A 19 18.60 11.45 15.58
N PHE A 20 18.42 10.26 16.16
CA PHE A 20 17.72 9.14 15.50
C PHE A 20 16.31 9.53 15.11
N GLY A 21 15.51 10.07 16.03
CA GLY A 21 14.14 10.45 15.78
C GLY A 21 14.01 11.54 14.71
N LEU A 22 14.93 12.52 14.71
CA LEU A 22 14.97 13.58 13.72
C LEU A 22 15.33 13.04 12.33
N GLU A 23 16.33 12.19 12.24
CA GLU A 23 16.76 11.61 10.97
C GLU A 23 15.75 10.60 10.43
N TYR A 24 15.11 9.80 11.30
CA TYR A 24 14.04 8.87 10.91
C TYR A 24 12.84 9.59 10.30
N LYS A 25 12.43 10.71 10.86
CA LYS A 25 11.32 11.54 10.33
C LYS A 25 11.64 12.24 9.02
N ARG A 26 12.91 12.35 8.66
CA ARG A 26 13.35 12.97 7.41
C ARG A 26 12.99 12.13 6.18
N TYR A 27 12.87 10.82 6.35
CA TYR A 27 12.51 9.91 5.26
C TYR A 27 11.00 9.92 5.08
N GLU A 28 10.57 10.21 3.85
CA GLU A 28 9.16 10.23 3.47
C GLU A 28 8.53 8.85 3.65
N ASN A 29 7.37 8.82 4.27
CA ASN A 29 6.60 7.59 4.46
C ASN A 29 5.70 7.34 3.24
N GLN A 30 6.26 6.74 2.18
CA GLN A 30 5.51 6.40 0.96
C GLN A 30 4.45 5.31 1.20
N ALA A 31 4.59 4.51 2.25
CA ALA A 31 3.60 3.51 2.64
C ALA A 31 2.25 4.14 3.02
N SER A 32 2.24 5.35 3.59
CA SER A 32 1.01 6.07 3.94
C SER A 32 0.19 6.53 2.73
N GLU A 33 0.77 6.51 1.54
CA GLU A 33 0.05 6.78 0.29
C GLU A 33 -0.76 5.58 -0.19
N VAL A 34 -0.45 4.39 0.31
CA VAL A 34 -1.09 3.12 -0.07
C VAL A 34 -2.00 2.61 1.04
N TYR A 35 -1.57 2.71 2.30
CA TYR A 35 -2.24 2.10 3.44
C TYR A 35 -2.76 3.13 4.43
N VAL A 36 -3.88 2.81 5.06
CA VAL A 36 -4.35 3.47 6.28
C VAL A 36 -3.53 2.93 7.46
N THR A 37 -3.10 3.82 8.35
CA THR A 37 -2.31 3.43 9.53
C THR A 37 -3.20 3.42 10.75
N GLU A 38 -3.26 2.27 11.41
CA GLU A 38 -3.96 2.08 12.67
C GLU A 38 -2.99 1.66 13.77
N SER A 39 -3.40 1.76 15.02
CA SER A 39 -2.62 1.32 16.19
C SER A 39 -3.25 0.08 16.80
N SER A 40 -2.43 -0.88 17.20
CA SER A 40 -2.86 -2.08 17.91
C SER A 40 -1.96 -2.37 19.10
N ASP A 41 -2.56 -2.89 20.16
CA ASP A 41 -1.86 -3.36 21.38
C ASP A 41 -1.74 -4.90 21.40
N ARG A 42 -2.09 -5.58 20.29
CA ARG A 42 -2.13 -7.03 20.18
C ARG A 42 -0.97 -7.57 19.35
N ALA A 43 -0.67 -8.85 19.52
CA ALA A 43 0.33 -9.54 18.70
C ALA A 43 -0.15 -9.84 17.27
N PHE A 44 -1.45 -9.90 17.07
CA PHE A 44 -2.10 -10.04 15.76
C PHE A 44 -3.50 -9.40 15.80
N GLU A 45 -3.98 -8.97 14.66
CA GLU A 45 -5.38 -8.55 14.44
C GLU A 45 -6.04 -9.49 13.43
N GLU A 46 -7.32 -9.73 13.62
CA GLU A 46 -8.13 -10.52 12.71
C GLU A 46 -9.34 -9.72 12.25
N GLU A 47 -9.52 -9.66 10.95
CA GLU A 47 -10.70 -9.08 10.32
C GLU A 47 -11.51 -10.17 9.67
N VAL A 48 -12.78 -10.25 10.06
CA VAL A 48 -13.75 -11.20 9.51
C VAL A 48 -14.59 -10.49 8.48
N MET A 49 -14.59 -10.99 7.26
CA MET A 49 -15.45 -10.49 6.21
C MET A 49 -16.87 -10.98 6.43
N LEU A 50 -17.78 -10.03 6.56
CA LEU A 50 -19.22 -10.29 6.70
C LEU A 50 -19.90 -10.13 5.35
N SER A 51 -20.62 -11.18 4.91
CA SER A 51 -21.43 -11.04 3.69
C SER A 51 -22.57 -10.06 3.93
N GLY A 52 -22.85 -9.22 2.93
CA GLY A 52 -24.05 -8.41 2.89
C GLY A 52 -25.33 -9.21 2.67
N PHE A 53 -26.40 -8.52 2.37
CA PHE A 53 -27.69 -9.12 1.98
C PHE A 53 -27.81 -9.17 0.45
N ALA A 54 -28.59 -10.12 -0.05
CA ALA A 54 -28.95 -10.18 -1.47
C ALA A 54 -29.86 -9.02 -1.87
N GLN A 55 -30.07 -8.85 -3.17
CA GLN A 55 -30.93 -7.79 -3.69
C GLN A 55 -32.34 -7.88 -3.11
N ALA A 56 -32.84 -6.76 -2.56
CA ALA A 56 -34.20 -6.66 -2.08
C ALA A 56 -35.21 -6.91 -3.21
N ARG A 57 -36.24 -7.70 -2.93
CA ARG A 57 -37.28 -8.04 -3.89
C ARG A 57 -38.49 -7.10 -3.76
N VAL A 58 -39.17 -6.83 -4.88
CA VAL A 58 -40.43 -6.13 -4.85
C VAL A 58 -41.46 -6.99 -4.13
N LYS A 59 -42.08 -6.43 -3.09
CA LYS A 59 -43.12 -7.10 -2.30
C LYS A 59 -44.50 -6.77 -2.88
N PRO A 60 -45.23 -7.73 -3.46
CA PRO A 60 -46.64 -7.54 -3.84
C PRO A 60 -47.53 -7.32 -2.62
N GLU A 61 -48.64 -6.64 -2.80
CA GLU A 61 -49.63 -6.43 -1.76
C GLU A 61 -50.17 -7.78 -1.26
N GLY A 62 -50.26 -7.92 0.08
CA GLY A 62 -50.75 -9.16 0.72
C GLY A 62 -49.70 -10.29 0.84
N SER A 63 -48.49 -10.16 0.29
CA SER A 63 -47.43 -11.18 0.45
C SER A 63 -46.57 -10.91 1.71
N ALA A 64 -45.97 -11.98 2.26
CA ALA A 64 -45.01 -11.86 3.35
C ALA A 64 -43.67 -11.25 2.89
N VAL A 65 -42.92 -10.63 3.81
CA VAL A 65 -41.54 -10.17 3.59
C VAL A 65 -40.65 -11.38 3.54
N THR A 66 -39.67 -11.39 2.63
CA THR A 66 -38.61 -12.41 2.57
C THR A 66 -37.50 -12.05 3.55
N PHE A 67 -37.08 -13.01 4.34
CA PHE A 67 -35.92 -12.86 5.21
C PHE A 67 -34.68 -13.36 4.48
N ASP A 68 -33.56 -12.63 4.65
CA ASP A 68 -32.24 -13.05 4.18
C ASP A 68 -31.27 -13.13 5.37
N GLN A 69 -30.18 -13.89 5.23
CA GLN A 69 -29.21 -14.13 6.28
C GLN A 69 -27.83 -13.66 5.80
N ALA A 70 -27.18 -12.83 6.62
CA ALA A 70 -25.77 -12.54 6.50
C ALA A 70 -24.96 -13.66 7.14
N GLN A 71 -23.77 -13.95 6.61
CA GLN A 71 -22.85 -14.97 7.14
C GLN A 71 -21.42 -14.46 7.15
N GLU A 72 -20.61 -15.00 8.03
CA GLU A 72 -19.15 -14.81 8.01
C GLU A 72 -18.57 -15.62 6.86
N THR A 73 -17.61 -15.06 6.12
CA THR A 73 -16.98 -15.70 4.98
C THR A 73 -15.52 -15.99 5.27
N PHE A 74 -14.64 -15.04 5.07
CA PHE A 74 -13.20 -15.21 5.21
C PHE A 74 -12.66 -14.41 6.39
N THR A 75 -11.54 -14.89 6.94
CA THR A 75 -10.83 -14.19 8.02
C THR A 75 -9.43 -13.84 7.55
N ALA A 76 -9.09 -12.57 7.52
CA ALA A 76 -7.73 -12.08 7.30
C ALA A 76 -7.04 -11.89 8.65
N ARG A 77 -5.81 -12.41 8.79
CA ARG A 77 -4.98 -12.24 9.99
C ARG A 77 -3.75 -11.42 9.67
N TYR A 78 -3.57 -10.35 10.43
CA TYR A 78 -2.39 -9.47 10.36
C TYR A 78 -1.52 -9.72 11.58
N THR A 79 -0.32 -10.23 11.36
CA THR A 79 0.63 -10.55 12.44
C THR A 79 1.66 -9.44 12.57
N MET A 80 1.88 -8.97 13.82
CA MET A 80 2.87 -7.93 14.10
C MET A 80 4.29 -8.47 14.00
N GLU A 81 5.15 -7.77 13.28
CA GLU A 81 6.57 -8.07 13.16
C GLU A 81 7.42 -6.99 13.83
N THR A 82 8.46 -7.40 14.54
CA THR A 82 9.41 -6.48 15.17
C THR A 82 10.60 -6.25 14.24
N ILE A 83 10.84 -5.01 13.85
CA ILE A 83 12.04 -4.59 13.12
C ILE A 83 13.04 -4.04 14.10
N ALA A 84 14.22 -4.66 14.19
CA ALA A 84 15.28 -4.23 15.09
C ALA A 84 16.65 -4.31 14.41
N LEU A 85 17.49 -3.35 14.71
CA LEU A 85 18.89 -3.31 14.29
C LEU A 85 19.69 -2.54 15.37
N ALA A 86 20.86 -3.02 15.73
CA ALA A 86 21.73 -2.38 16.70
C ALA A 86 23.16 -2.26 16.16
N PHE A 87 23.91 -1.30 16.66
CA PHE A 87 25.37 -1.23 16.50
C PHE A 87 26.04 -1.08 17.87
N ALA A 88 27.26 -1.53 17.95
CA ALA A 88 28.09 -1.38 19.13
C ALA A 88 29.36 -0.60 18.78
N ILE A 89 29.87 0.18 19.72
CA ILE A 89 31.12 0.92 19.61
C ILE A 89 32.04 0.35 20.72
N THR A 90 33.28 0.04 20.40
CA THR A 90 34.24 -0.49 21.37
C THR A 90 34.70 0.60 22.33
N GLU A 91 35.09 0.21 23.54
CA GLU A 91 35.59 1.12 24.57
C GLU A 91 36.88 1.82 24.12
N GLU A 92 37.75 1.14 23.39
CA GLU A 92 38.96 1.70 22.79
C GLU A 92 38.67 2.85 21.82
N ALA A 93 37.60 2.71 20.97
CA ALA A 93 37.20 3.78 20.05
C ALA A 93 36.61 5.00 20.79
N ILE A 94 36.07 4.80 21.99
CA ILE A 94 35.62 5.87 22.88
C ILE A 94 36.80 6.59 23.50
N GLU A 95 37.82 5.86 23.92
CA GLU A 95 39.04 6.41 24.52
C GLU A 95 39.87 7.24 23.55
N ASP A 96 39.92 6.83 22.27
CA ASP A 96 40.61 7.55 21.18
C ASP A 96 39.87 8.80 20.68
N ASN A 97 38.82 9.19 21.32
CA ASN A 97 37.95 10.36 20.98
C ASN A 97 37.41 10.37 19.57
N LEU A 98 37.23 9.21 18.94
CA LEU A 98 36.59 9.04 17.63
C LEU A 98 35.07 8.92 17.74
N TYR A 99 34.54 8.89 18.96
CA TYR A 99 33.18 8.56 19.30
C TYR A 99 32.12 9.51 18.68
N ASP A 100 32.31 10.83 18.82
CA ASP A 100 31.27 11.80 18.44
C ASP A 100 30.93 11.76 16.96
N ARG A 101 31.93 11.68 16.10
CA ARG A 101 31.72 11.63 14.64
C ARG A 101 31.18 10.26 14.19
N LEU A 102 31.69 9.18 14.80
CA LEU A 102 31.26 7.82 14.45
C LEU A 102 29.86 7.53 14.96
N ALA A 103 29.53 7.82 16.21
CA ALA A 103 28.22 7.60 16.80
C ALA A 103 27.13 8.34 16.03
N SER A 104 27.34 9.62 15.72
CA SER A 104 26.41 10.42 14.94
C SER A 104 26.18 9.86 13.52
N ARG A 105 27.25 9.41 12.86
CA ARG A 105 27.13 8.82 11.49
C ARG A 105 26.41 7.48 11.53
N TYR A 106 26.73 6.61 12.48
CA TYR A 106 26.07 5.30 12.60
C TYR A 106 24.63 5.42 13.05
N THR A 107 24.28 6.37 13.92
CA THR A 107 22.88 6.65 14.30
C THR A 107 22.05 7.09 13.10
N LYS A 108 22.59 7.94 12.23
CA LYS A 108 21.92 8.32 10.97
C LYS A 108 21.77 7.14 10.02
N ALA A 109 22.82 6.32 9.90
CA ALA A 109 22.76 5.10 9.07
C ALA A 109 21.73 4.10 9.58
N LEU A 110 21.65 3.93 10.92
CA LEU A 110 20.63 3.08 11.56
C LEU A 110 19.21 3.58 11.28
N ALA A 111 18.96 4.88 11.47
CA ALA A 111 17.67 5.48 11.20
C ALA A 111 17.24 5.27 9.75
N ARG A 112 18.16 5.49 8.80
CA ARG A 112 17.94 5.23 7.37
C ARG A 112 17.63 3.77 7.09
N SER A 113 18.38 2.84 7.66
CA SER A 113 18.18 1.39 7.46
C SER A 113 16.80 0.96 7.95
N MET A 114 16.40 1.39 9.14
CA MET A 114 15.08 1.05 9.71
C MET A 114 13.93 1.65 8.90
N ALA A 115 14.05 2.92 8.48
CA ALA A 115 13.06 3.55 7.61
C ALA A 115 12.92 2.81 6.27
N ASN A 116 14.05 2.45 5.65
CA ASN A 116 14.06 1.67 4.41
C ASN A 116 13.38 0.30 4.58
N THR A 117 13.70 -0.43 5.64
CA THR A 117 13.10 -1.76 5.90
C THR A 117 11.58 -1.65 6.06
N LYS A 118 11.09 -0.61 6.76
CA LYS A 118 9.66 -0.36 6.89
C LYS A 118 8.99 -0.14 5.55
N GLN A 119 9.59 0.66 4.67
CA GLN A 119 9.04 0.94 3.34
C GLN A 119 9.03 -0.32 2.46
N VAL A 120 10.13 -1.09 2.45
CA VAL A 120 10.21 -2.34 1.70
C VAL A 120 9.17 -3.35 2.18
N LYS A 121 9.00 -3.51 3.50
CA LYS A 121 7.97 -4.38 4.07
C LYS A 121 6.57 -3.94 3.67
N ALA A 122 6.29 -2.64 3.65
CA ALA A 122 4.99 -2.11 3.26
C ALA A 122 4.68 -2.30 1.77
N VAL A 123 5.68 -2.33 0.90
CA VAL A 123 5.49 -2.52 -0.55
C VAL A 123 5.46 -4.01 -0.95
N ASN A 124 6.04 -4.91 -0.14
CA ASN A 124 6.06 -6.34 -0.43
C ASN A 124 4.69 -6.94 -0.78
N PRO A 125 3.57 -6.63 -0.09
CA PRO A 125 2.26 -7.14 -0.50
C PRO A 125 1.86 -6.76 -1.93
N LEU A 126 2.25 -5.57 -2.39
CA LEU A 126 1.99 -5.15 -3.77
C LEU A 126 2.85 -5.94 -4.78
N ILE A 127 4.12 -6.18 -4.46
CA ILE A 127 5.06 -6.87 -5.35
C ILE A 127 4.78 -8.38 -5.39
N GLN A 128 4.49 -8.97 -4.23
CA GLN A 128 4.34 -10.43 -4.05
C GLN A 128 2.88 -10.88 -4.03
N GLY A 129 1.95 -9.97 -4.26
CA GLY A 129 0.51 -10.28 -4.27
C GLY A 129 -0.01 -10.85 -5.58
N LEU A 130 0.84 -11.09 -6.58
CA LEU A 130 0.46 -11.68 -7.87
C LEU A 130 0.48 -13.22 -7.80
N PRO A 131 -0.34 -13.93 -8.61
CA PRO A 131 -0.44 -15.40 -8.57
C PRO A 131 0.86 -16.15 -8.86
N SER A 132 1.83 -15.49 -9.48
CA SER A 132 3.15 -16.09 -9.80
C SER A 132 4.16 -16.00 -8.66
N THR A 133 3.83 -15.33 -7.56
CA THR A 133 4.71 -15.12 -6.42
C THR A 133 4.12 -15.79 -5.18
N ASP A 134 4.89 -16.68 -4.55
CA ASP A 134 4.49 -17.27 -3.26
C ASP A 134 4.62 -16.23 -2.16
N GLY A 135 3.56 -15.96 -1.39
CA GLY A 135 3.76 -15.31 -0.13
C GLY A 135 2.74 -14.31 0.41
N TYR A 136 1.84 -13.76 -0.37
CA TYR A 136 0.79 -12.87 0.13
C TYR A 136 -0.58 -13.28 -0.40
N ASP A 137 -1.13 -14.31 0.27
CA ASP A 137 -2.51 -14.71 0.06
C ASP A 137 -3.45 -13.81 0.86
N SER A 138 -4.58 -13.48 0.28
CA SER A 138 -5.63 -12.77 0.99
C SER A 138 -6.41 -13.73 1.92
N GLY A 139 -7.32 -13.21 2.73
CA GLY A 139 -8.11 -14.01 3.66
C GLY A 139 -8.95 -15.12 3.01
N ASP A 140 -9.17 -15.05 1.72
CA ASP A 140 -9.89 -16.04 0.91
C ASP A 140 -8.99 -17.19 0.39
N GLY A 141 -7.68 -17.17 0.70
CA GLY A 141 -6.73 -18.22 0.35
C GLY A 141 -6.21 -18.16 -1.08
N VAL A 142 -6.43 -17.06 -1.81
CA VAL A 142 -5.81 -16.79 -3.11
C VAL A 142 -4.91 -15.57 -3.03
N SER A 143 -4.02 -15.40 -4.01
CA SER A 143 -3.11 -14.24 -4.06
C SER A 143 -3.88 -12.92 -4.03
N LEU A 144 -3.28 -11.89 -3.43
CA LEU A 144 -3.90 -10.57 -3.22
C LEU A 144 -4.45 -9.96 -4.52
N PHE A 145 -3.75 -10.12 -5.64
CA PHE A 145 -4.23 -9.71 -6.96
C PHE A 145 -4.54 -10.95 -7.80
N ASN A 146 -5.82 -11.20 -8.02
CA ASN A 146 -6.28 -12.39 -8.73
C ASN A 146 -7.50 -12.07 -9.61
N THR A 147 -7.68 -12.89 -10.65
CA THR A 147 -8.87 -12.84 -11.52
C THR A 147 -10.04 -13.67 -11.00
N SER A 148 -9.85 -14.40 -9.90
CA SER A 148 -10.80 -15.41 -9.41
C SER A 148 -10.84 -15.49 -7.89
N HIS A 149 -11.09 -14.35 -7.22
CA HIS A 149 -11.39 -14.36 -5.79
C HIS A 149 -12.75 -15.04 -5.54
N PRO A 150 -12.83 -16.05 -4.68
CA PRO A 150 -14.09 -16.73 -4.40
C PRO A 150 -15.05 -15.80 -3.65
N THR A 151 -16.31 -15.75 -4.09
CA THR A 151 -17.40 -15.04 -3.41
C THR A 151 -18.63 -15.91 -3.33
N ILE A 152 -19.62 -15.52 -2.53
CA ILE A 152 -20.90 -16.26 -2.41
C ILE A 152 -21.67 -16.25 -3.75
N ALA A 153 -21.56 -15.17 -4.51
CA ALA A 153 -22.25 -15.03 -5.80
C ALA A 153 -21.45 -15.64 -6.98
N GLY A 154 -20.20 -16.03 -6.79
CA GLY A 154 -19.34 -16.55 -7.85
C GLY A 154 -17.88 -16.17 -7.65
N THR A 155 -17.28 -15.48 -8.60
CA THR A 155 -15.91 -15.01 -8.52
C THR A 155 -15.83 -13.49 -8.74
N PHE A 156 -14.86 -12.88 -8.11
CA PHE A 156 -14.53 -11.46 -8.19
C PHE A 156 -13.11 -11.32 -8.73
N GLN A 157 -12.83 -10.28 -9.50
CA GLN A 157 -11.48 -9.97 -9.97
C GLN A 157 -11.09 -8.55 -9.57
N ASN A 158 -9.85 -8.38 -9.15
CA ASN A 158 -9.24 -7.09 -8.79
C ASN A 158 -8.01 -6.76 -9.66
N THR A 159 -7.81 -7.48 -10.73
CA THR A 159 -6.75 -7.26 -11.72
C THR A 159 -7.34 -7.34 -13.13
N LEU A 160 -6.64 -6.78 -14.12
CA LEU A 160 -7.04 -6.92 -15.51
C LEU A 160 -7.06 -8.41 -15.92
N THR A 161 -8.07 -8.82 -16.68
CA THR A 161 -8.17 -10.19 -17.22
C THR A 161 -6.94 -10.54 -18.08
N THR A 162 -6.44 -9.56 -18.83
CA THR A 162 -5.17 -9.65 -19.56
C THR A 162 -4.26 -8.57 -18.99
N GLN A 163 -3.20 -8.99 -18.33
CA GLN A 163 -2.20 -8.08 -17.77
C GLN A 163 -1.57 -7.25 -18.90
N ALA A 164 -1.40 -5.97 -18.68
CA ALA A 164 -0.86 -5.03 -19.65
C ALA A 164 -0.10 -3.89 -18.95
N ASP A 165 0.93 -3.40 -19.61
CA ASP A 165 1.69 -2.23 -19.19
C ASP A 165 0.80 -0.99 -19.13
N LEU A 166 1.25 0.00 -18.36
CA LEU A 166 0.53 1.26 -18.20
C LEU A 166 0.46 2.02 -19.53
N ASN A 167 -0.70 2.05 -20.12
CA ASN A 167 -1.04 2.86 -21.28
C ASN A 167 -2.49 3.37 -21.17
N GLU A 168 -2.92 4.19 -22.11
CA GLU A 168 -4.27 4.77 -22.09
C GLU A 168 -5.35 3.69 -22.09
N THR A 169 -5.24 2.71 -23.00
CA THR A 169 -6.25 1.66 -23.15
C THR A 169 -6.34 0.74 -21.93
N SER A 170 -5.18 0.35 -21.36
CA SER A 170 -5.16 -0.49 -20.16
C SER A 170 -5.72 0.25 -18.94
N LEU A 171 -5.43 1.55 -18.83
CA LEU A 171 -5.96 2.38 -17.75
C LEU A 171 -7.47 2.61 -17.88
N GLU A 172 -7.97 2.87 -19.09
CA GLU A 172 -9.40 2.97 -19.36
C GLU A 172 -10.13 1.67 -19.02
N GLN A 173 -9.58 0.52 -19.44
CA GLN A 173 -10.16 -0.78 -19.14
C GLN A 173 -10.20 -1.04 -17.63
N ALA A 174 -9.12 -0.75 -16.90
CA ALA A 174 -9.10 -0.90 -15.45
C ALA A 174 -10.16 -0.05 -14.74
N LEU A 175 -10.37 1.19 -15.20
CA LEU A 175 -11.40 2.07 -14.65
C LEU A 175 -12.83 1.57 -14.95
N ILE A 176 -13.04 0.96 -16.13
CA ILE A 176 -14.31 0.30 -16.49
C ILE A 176 -14.54 -0.91 -15.58
N ASP A 177 -13.51 -1.74 -15.38
CA ASP A 177 -13.60 -2.93 -14.54
C ASP A 177 -13.87 -2.55 -13.07
N ILE A 178 -13.22 -1.49 -12.54
CA ILE A 178 -13.50 -0.95 -11.20
C ILE A 178 -14.98 -0.49 -11.08
N ALA A 179 -15.50 0.20 -12.06
CA ALA A 179 -16.91 0.64 -12.04
C ALA A 179 -17.91 -0.53 -12.14
N ALA A 180 -17.46 -1.68 -12.65
CA ALA A 180 -18.28 -2.89 -12.77
C ALA A 180 -18.23 -3.79 -11.53
N LEU A 181 -17.37 -3.49 -10.53
CA LEU A 181 -17.22 -4.29 -9.33
C LEU A 181 -18.53 -4.53 -8.59
N THR A 182 -18.62 -5.72 -8.01
CA THR A 182 -19.76 -6.16 -7.21
C THR A 182 -19.30 -6.64 -5.83
N ASP A 183 -20.21 -6.61 -4.87
CA ASP A 183 -20.00 -7.21 -3.56
C ASP A 183 -20.08 -8.75 -3.59
N GLU A 184 -19.91 -9.40 -2.43
CA GLU A 184 -19.94 -10.87 -2.33
C GLU A 184 -21.29 -11.48 -2.70
N ARG A 185 -22.35 -10.69 -2.76
CA ARG A 185 -23.71 -11.08 -3.14
C ARG A 185 -24.07 -10.71 -4.59
N GLY A 186 -23.12 -10.10 -5.33
CA GLY A 186 -23.30 -9.68 -6.71
C GLY A 186 -23.99 -8.33 -6.88
N LEU A 187 -24.13 -7.54 -5.81
CA LEU A 187 -24.66 -6.18 -5.90
C LEU A 187 -23.58 -5.22 -6.37
N LYS A 188 -23.89 -4.29 -7.25
CA LYS A 188 -22.95 -3.28 -7.72
C LYS A 188 -22.57 -2.30 -6.62
N ILE A 189 -21.26 -2.13 -6.39
CA ILE A 189 -20.71 -1.21 -5.40
C ILE A 189 -20.53 0.20 -5.98
N ALA A 190 -20.43 0.31 -7.31
CA ALA A 190 -20.12 1.55 -8.04
C ALA A 190 -18.83 2.22 -7.59
N ALA A 191 -17.79 1.40 -7.34
CA ALA A 191 -16.46 1.84 -6.94
C ALA A 191 -15.82 2.75 -7.98
N LYS A 192 -14.93 3.65 -7.53
CA LYS A 192 -14.19 4.58 -8.38
C LYS A 192 -12.71 4.53 -8.08
N GLY A 193 -11.90 4.65 -9.11
CA GLY A 193 -10.47 4.86 -8.94
C GLY A 193 -10.21 6.25 -8.35
N VAL A 194 -9.40 6.33 -7.28
CA VAL A 194 -9.11 7.59 -6.58
C VAL A 194 -7.69 8.05 -6.83
N LYS A 195 -6.74 7.12 -6.75
CA LYS A 195 -5.30 7.40 -6.82
C LYS A 195 -4.59 6.26 -7.56
N MET A 196 -3.59 6.59 -8.35
CA MET A 196 -2.73 5.62 -9.02
C MET A 196 -1.35 5.58 -8.34
N ILE A 197 -0.81 4.39 -8.12
CA ILE A 197 0.55 4.16 -7.60
C ILE A 197 1.38 3.55 -8.72
N VAL A 198 2.55 4.13 -8.96
CA VAL A 198 3.46 3.71 -10.02
C VAL A 198 4.91 3.65 -9.53
N PRO A 199 5.76 2.78 -10.11
CA PRO A 199 7.19 2.83 -9.89
C PRO A 199 7.82 4.06 -10.56
N SER A 200 9.03 4.39 -10.16
CA SER A 200 9.78 5.52 -10.75
C SER A 200 9.98 5.39 -12.27
N ALA A 201 10.03 4.17 -12.80
CA ALA A 201 10.14 3.93 -14.24
C ALA A 201 8.92 4.45 -15.01
N ASN A 202 7.73 4.30 -14.47
CA ASN A 202 6.47 4.69 -15.10
C ASN A 202 6.01 6.12 -14.80
N GLN A 203 6.76 6.91 -14.01
CA GLN A 203 6.34 8.25 -13.59
C GLN A 203 6.05 9.21 -14.76
N PHE A 204 6.87 9.17 -15.81
CA PHE A 204 6.67 10.06 -16.97
C PHE A 204 5.52 9.61 -17.88
N THR A 205 5.25 8.31 -17.92
CA THR A 205 4.07 7.77 -18.62
C THR A 205 2.80 8.17 -17.86
N ALA A 206 2.78 8.00 -16.55
CA ALA A 206 1.69 8.44 -15.68
C ALA A 206 1.42 9.95 -15.81
N GLU A 207 2.47 10.80 -15.80
CA GLU A 207 2.34 12.25 -15.98
C GLU A 207 1.68 12.58 -17.31
N ARG A 208 2.13 11.97 -18.41
CA ARG A 208 1.54 12.18 -19.74
C ARG A 208 0.08 11.76 -19.79
N LEU A 209 -0.26 10.57 -19.27
CA LEU A 209 -1.63 10.05 -19.25
C LEU A 209 -2.57 10.92 -18.41
N MET A 210 -2.09 11.42 -17.28
CA MET A 210 -2.93 12.16 -16.33
C MET A 210 -3.07 13.65 -16.65
N LYS A 211 -2.06 14.28 -17.31
CA LYS A 211 -2.02 15.74 -17.45
C LYS A 211 -2.05 16.25 -18.88
N SER A 212 -1.80 15.42 -19.91
CA SER A 212 -1.88 15.91 -21.28
C SER A 212 -3.32 16.33 -21.64
N GLN A 213 -3.46 17.31 -22.51
CA GLN A 213 -4.79 17.75 -22.99
C GLN A 213 -5.27 16.89 -24.15
N GLY A 214 -4.37 16.52 -25.03
CA GLY A 214 -4.65 15.62 -26.14
C GLY A 214 -4.28 14.18 -25.81
N ARG A 215 -4.80 13.25 -26.59
CA ARG A 215 -4.51 11.83 -26.48
C ARG A 215 -3.01 11.55 -26.68
N VAL A 216 -2.45 10.72 -25.82
CA VAL A 216 -1.02 10.41 -25.84
C VAL A 216 -0.71 9.41 -26.96
N GLY A 217 0.28 9.74 -27.79
CA GLY A 217 0.79 8.83 -28.83
C GLY A 217 0.02 8.84 -30.16
N THR A 218 -0.91 9.77 -30.38
CA THR A 218 -1.61 9.95 -31.66
C THR A 218 -1.26 11.31 -32.28
N ALA A 219 -1.36 11.40 -33.60
CA ALA A 219 -1.25 12.66 -34.35
C ALA A 219 -2.58 13.40 -34.45
N ASP A 220 -3.65 12.75 -34.03
CA ASP A 220 -5.01 13.28 -34.06
C ASP A 220 -5.25 14.26 -32.91
N ASN A 221 -6.17 15.20 -33.09
CA ASN A 221 -6.51 16.19 -32.08
C ASN A 221 -7.60 15.67 -31.11
N ASP A 222 -7.47 14.40 -30.72
CA ASP A 222 -8.38 13.75 -29.78
C ASP A 222 -8.14 14.25 -28.35
N ILE A 223 -9.21 14.38 -27.57
CA ILE A 223 -9.11 14.75 -26.16
C ILE A 223 -8.63 13.56 -25.33
N ASN A 224 -7.85 13.85 -24.29
CA ASN A 224 -7.54 12.88 -23.25
C ASN A 224 -8.76 12.70 -22.34
N ALA A 225 -9.49 11.59 -22.49
CA ALA A 225 -10.71 11.30 -21.74
C ALA A 225 -10.46 11.16 -20.23
N ILE A 226 -9.36 10.53 -19.82
CA ILE A 226 -9.00 10.30 -18.41
C ILE A 226 -8.90 11.63 -17.67
N LYS A 227 -8.18 12.59 -18.26
CA LYS A 227 -8.03 13.93 -17.71
C LYS A 227 -9.33 14.71 -17.77
N SER A 228 -10.01 14.71 -18.92
CA SER A 228 -11.22 15.51 -19.15
C SER A 228 -12.35 15.11 -18.20
N MET A 229 -12.49 13.83 -17.91
CA MET A 229 -13.50 13.29 -16.99
C MET A 229 -13.07 13.34 -15.51
N GLY A 230 -11.79 13.59 -15.22
CA GLY A 230 -11.27 13.58 -13.86
C GLY A 230 -11.37 12.22 -13.16
N MET A 231 -11.13 11.14 -13.91
CA MET A 231 -11.40 9.76 -13.45
C MET A 231 -10.56 9.34 -12.25
N ILE A 232 -9.39 9.96 -12.03
CA ILE A 232 -8.50 9.70 -10.88
C ILE A 232 -8.23 11.03 -10.17
N PRO A 233 -9.09 11.45 -9.25
CA PRO A 233 -9.08 12.80 -8.67
C PRO A 233 -7.82 13.15 -7.87
N GLN A 234 -7.17 12.17 -7.22
CA GLN A 234 -5.95 12.37 -6.46
C GLN A 234 -4.68 12.24 -7.32
N GLY A 235 -4.84 11.96 -8.62
CA GLY A 235 -3.73 11.80 -9.56
C GLY A 235 -2.91 10.54 -9.30
N TYR A 236 -1.59 10.65 -9.51
CA TYR A 236 -0.69 9.53 -9.28
C TYR A 236 0.35 9.86 -8.20
N ARG A 237 0.89 8.79 -7.58
CA ARG A 237 2.02 8.85 -6.65
C ARG A 237 3.10 7.89 -7.13
N VAL A 238 4.35 8.33 -7.00
CA VAL A 238 5.51 7.49 -7.32
C VAL A 238 5.98 6.79 -6.05
N ASN A 239 6.09 5.47 -6.10
CA ASN A 239 6.67 4.69 -5.03
C ASN A 239 8.03 4.13 -5.50
N ASN A 240 9.10 4.59 -4.84
CA ASN A 240 10.47 4.25 -5.20
C ASN A 240 10.90 2.85 -4.74
N TYR A 241 10.10 2.18 -3.94
CA TYR A 241 10.38 0.84 -3.41
C TYR A 241 9.72 -0.28 -4.22
N LEU A 242 8.90 0.07 -5.21
CA LEU A 242 8.42 -0.89 -6.21
C LEU A 242 9.58 -1.33 -7.07
N THR A 243 9.86 -2.63 -7.05
CA THR A 243 10.97 -3.25 -7.81
C THR A 243 10.57 -3.63 -9.23
N ASP A 244 9.29 -3.92 -9.44
CA ASP A 244 8.73 -4.16 -10.76
C ASP A 244 8.54 -2.83 -11.50
N THR A 245 9.19 -2.70 -12.65
CA THR A 245 9.19 -1.47 -13.45
C THR A 245 7.91 -1.25 -14.23
N ASP A 246 7.15 -2.31 -14.46
CA ASP A 246 5.96 -2.31 -15.32
C ASP A 246 4.66 -2.31 -14.50
N ALA A 247 4.76 -2.62 -13.20
CA ALA A 247 3.62 -2.64 -12.29
C ALA A 247 2.97 -1.26 -12.12
N TRP A 248 1.66 -1.26 -11.98
CA TRP A 248 0.87 -0.09 -11.62
C TRP A 248 -0.39 -0.51 -10.90
N TYR A 249 -0.84 0.32 -9.97
CA TYR A 249 -1.96 0.01 -9.09
C TYR A 249 -2.92 1.19 -9.01
N ILE A 250 -4.21 0.91 -8.88
CA ILE A 250 -5.24 1.92 -8.64
C ILE A 250 -5.84 1.66 -7.26
N ILE A 251 -5.85 2.69 -6.43
CA ILE A 251 -6.56 2.69 -5.15
C ILE A 251 -7.97 3.19 -5.42
N THR A 252 -8.96 2.49 -4.89
CA THR A 252 -10.38 2.80 -5.01
C THR A 252 -10.88 3.56 -3.78
N ASP A 253 -12.12 4.00 -3.83
CA ASP A 253 -12.83 4.67 -2.73
C ASP A 253 -13.57 3.71 -1.78
N VAL A 254 -13.45 2.42 -2.04
CA VAL A 254 -14.05 1.31 -1.26
C VAL A 254 -13.01 0.26 -0.94
#